data_85f45775b6ffca9f26e94393ac974657
#
_entry.id   85f45775b6ffca9f26e94393ac974657
#
_cell.length_a   1.000
_cell.length_b   1.000
_cell.length_c   1.000
_cell.angle_alpha   90.00
_cell.angle_beta   90.00
_cell.angle_gamma   90.00
#
_symmetry.space_group_name_H-M   'P 1'
#
loop_
_entity.id
_entity.type
_entity.pdbx_description
1 polymer ?
#
loop_
_entity_poly.entity_id
_entity_poly.type
_entity_poly.pdbx_seq_one_letter_code
_entity_poly.pdbx_strand_id
1 'polypeptide(L)'
;MQINSSEVGFDLVWIDGAQDLSLEDIAALTGASQLEIQELIEHDVLVPISHGDLPWHFSAECILVVNQARRLREDMQLTAHELAITLTLLERIRRLEAALALAIAQQPIFRRY
;
A
#
# COMPACT_ATOMS: atom_id res chain seq x y z
N MET A 1 -14.23 -9.62 -21.28
CA MET A 1 -13.93 -9.32 -20.98
C MET A 1 -13.20 -8.82 -20.76
N GLN A 2 -13.11 -8.63 -20.93
CA GLN A 2 -12.38 -8.23 -20.66
C GLN A 2 -11.98 -7.59 -19.87
N ILE A 3 -12.87 -7.61 -19.72
CA ILE A 3 -12.39 -6.98 -18.78
C ILE A 3 -11.14 -6.69 -18.76
N ASN A 4 -10.69 -5.88 -18.21
CA ASN A 4 -9.36 -5.71 -18.28
C ASN A 4 -8.65 -6.71 -17.47
N SER A 5 -7.55 -7.18 -17.96
CA SER A 5 -6.88 -8.28 -17.33
C SER A 5 -6.29 -7.89 -15.99
N SER A 6 -5.97 -6.62 -15.81
CA SER A 6 -5.39 -6.25 -14.53
C SER A 6 -6.41 -6.33 -13.42
N GLU A 7 -7.65 -6.03 -13.70
CA GLU A 7 -8.68 -6.21 -12.70
C GLU A 7 -8.91 -7.66 -12.38
N VAL A 8 -8.84 -8.50 -13.41
CA VAL A 8 -8.96 -9.91 -13.18
C VAL A 8 -7.83 -10.41 -12.32
N GLY A 9 -6.63 -9.88 -12.55
CA GLY A 9 -5.49 -10.26 -11.76
C GLY A 9 -5.66 -9.90 -10.30
N PHE A 10 -6.18 -8.73 -10.03
CA PHE A 10 -6.42 -8.33 -8.65
C PHE A 10 -7.44 -9.22 -7.99
N ASP A 11 -8.49 -9.55 -8.71
CA ASP A 11 -9.53 -10.41 -8.16
C ASP A 11 -8.96 -11.76 -7.78
N LEU A 12 -8.09 -12.31 -8.61
CA LEU A 12 -7.48 -13.58 -8.30
C LEU A 12 -6.62 -13.50 -7.05
N VAL A 13 -5.90 -12.41 -6.91
CA VAL A 13 -5.07 -12.21 -5.73
C VAL A 13 -5.92 -12.20 -4.47
N TRP A 14 -7.04 -11.48 -4.50
CA TRP A 14 -7.91 -11.42 -3.35
C TRP A 14 -8.50 -12.77 -3.01
N ILE A 15 -8.97 -13.47 -4.02
CA ILE A 15 -9.66 -14.74 -3.83
C ILE A 15 -8.73 -15.78 -3.26
N ASP A 16 -7.51 -15.80 -3.72
CA ASP A 16 -6.56 -16.79 -3.26
C ASP A 16 -6.02 -16.48 -1.88
N GLY A 17 -6.53 -15.43 -1.27
CA GLY A 17 -5.99 -15.03 0.00
C GLY A 17 -4.54 -14.70 -0.12
N ALA A 18 -4.18 -14.13 -1.22
CA ALA A 18 -2.78 -13.91 -1.55
C ALA A 18 -2.20 -12.81 -0.69
N GLN A 19 -2.21 -13.05 0.60
CA GLN A 19 -1.50 -12.20 1.53
C GLN A 19 -0.07 -12.62 1.65
N ASP A 20 0.31 -13.56 0.78
CA ASP A 20 1.61 -14.18 0.86
C ASP A 20 2.32 -13.99 -0.47
N LEU A 21 2.35 -12.74 -0.91
CA LEU A 21 2.97 -12.39 -2.18
C LEU A 21 4.46 -12.22 -1.99
N SER A 22 5.23 -12.69 -2.96
CA SER A 22 6.67 -12.46 -2.97
C SER A 22 6.97 -11.09 -3.57
N LEU A 23 8.22 -10.67 -3.41
CA LEU A 23 8.68 -9.43 -4.05
C LEU A 23 8.48 -9.51 -5.56
N GLU A 24 8.78 -10.65 -6.14
CA GLU A 24 8.62 -10.86 -7.57
C GLU A 24 7.16 -10.77 -7.98
N ASP A 25 6.26 -11.28 -7.14
CA ASP A 25 4.84 -11.20 -7.43
C ASP A 25 4.39 -9.74 -7.48
N ILE A 26 4.83 -8.95 -6.54
CA ILE A 26 4.45 -7.55 -6.50
C ILE A 26 5.01 -6.82 -7.70
N ALA A 27 6.25 -7.10 -8.06
CA ALA A 27 6.85 -6.49 -9.24
C ALA A 27 6.06 -6.84 -10.50
N ALA A 28 5.67 -8.10 -10.63
CA ALA A 28 4.94 -8.54 -11.80
C ALA A 28 3.57 -7.90 -11.88
N LEU A 29 2.88 -7.79 -10.74
CA LEU A 29 1.53 -7.27 -10.72
C LEU A 29 1.45 -5.76 -10.89
N THR A 30 2.48 -5.06 -10.47
CA THR A 30 2.46 -3.59 -10.51
C THR A 30 3.28 -3.02 -11.65
N GLY A 31 4.19 -3.80 -12.21
CA GLY A 31 5.11 -3.28 -13.21
C GLY A 31 6.29 -2.53 -12.62
N ALA A 32 6.38 -2.44 -11.31
CA ALA A 32 7.49 -1.77 -10.66
C ALA A 32 8.74 -2.65 -10.74
N SER A 33 9.90 -2.01 -10.77
CA SER A 33 11.14 -2.76 -10.71
C SER A 33 11.38 -3.23 -9.28
N GLN A 34 12.18 -4.27 -9.14
CA GLN A 34 12.51 -4.74 -7.81
C GLN A 34 13.26 -3.68 -7.01
N LEU A 35 14.05 -2.89 -7.70
CA LEU A 35 14.77 -1.81 -7.03
C LEU A 35 13.82 -0.78 -6.44
N GLU A 36 12.78 -0.41 -7.19
CA GLU A 36 11.78 0.52 -6.68
C GLU A 36 11.10 -0.05 -5.44
N ILE A 37 10.76 -1.33 -5.47
CA ILE A 37 10.10 -1.95 -4.34
C ILE A 37 11.04 -2.01 -3.15
N GLN A 38 12.31 -2.33 -3.37
CA GLN A 38 13.28 -2.37 -2.29
C GLN A 38 13.45 -1.00 -1.65
N GLU A 39 13.43 0.06 -2.44
CA GLU A 39 13.51 1.40 -1.90
C GLU A 39 12.35 1.70 -0.97
N LEU A 40 11.15 1.27 -1.37
CA LEU A 40 9.99 1.47 -0.52
C LEU A 40 10.11 0.70 0.79
N ILE A 41 10.69 -0.49 0.73
CA ILE A 41 10.92 -1.28 1.94
C ILE A 41 11.93 -0.58 2.84
N GLU A 42 13.00 -0.07 2.26
CA GLU A 42 14.06 0.60 3.04
C GLU A 42 13.53 1.82 3.77
N HIS A 43 12.55 2.49 3.19
CA HIS A 43 11.97 3.67 3.81
C HIS A 43 10.72 3.36 4.62
N ASP A 44 10.47 2.09 4.89
CA ASP A 44 9.34 1.62 5.71
C ASP A 44 7.98 1.97 5.13
N VAL A 45 7.91 2.20 3.84
CA VAL A 45 6.63 2.39 3.17
C VAL A 45 5.94 1.06 2.96
N LEU A 46 6.71 0.05 2.59
CA LEU A 46 6.22 -1.32 2.50
C LEU A 46 6.81 -2.13 3.64
N VAL A 47 5.96 -2.87 4.33
CA VAL A 47 6.40 -3.68 5.46
C VAL A 47 6.06 -5.13 5.16
N PRO A 48 7.06 -6.02 5.12
CA PRO A 48 6.78 -7.43 4.91
C PRO A 48 5.96 -8.02 6.05
N ILE A 49 5.21 -9.07 5.74
CA ILE A 49 4.43 -9.75 6.76
C ILE A 49 5.36 -10.41 7.79
N SER A 50 6.39 -11.09 7.29
CA SER A 50 7.32 -11.75 8.19
C SER A 50 8.60 -10.94 8.26
N HIS A 51 8.94 -10.55 9.47
CA HIS A 51 10.10 -9.70 9.70
C HIS A 51 11.35 -10.55 9.84
N GLY A 52 12.37 -10.14 9.12
CA GLY A 52 13.69 -10.70 9.33
C GLY A 52 14.01 -11.97 8.58
N ASP A 53 13.02 -12.71 8.16
CA ASP A 53 13.23 -13.96 7.43
C ASP A 53 13.09 -13.75 5.95
N LEU A 54 14.03 -14.26 5.20
CA LEU A 54 13.97 -14.23 3.76
C LEU A 54 13.52 -15.57 3.24
N PRO A 55 12.77 -15.59 2.16
CA PRO A 55 12.30 -14.44 1.37
C PRO A 55 11.15 -13.72 2.05
N TRP A 56 11.05 -12.44 1.76
CA TRP A 56 9.98 -11.62 2.30
C TRP A 56 8.64 -11.95 1.66
N HIS A 57 7.59 -11.84 2.45
CA HIS A 57 6.21 -12.01 1.99
C HIS A 57 5.43 -10.75 2.31
N PHE A 58 4.47 -10.45 1.45
CA PHE A 58 3.72 -9.20 1.54
C PHE A 58 2.24 -9.47 1.43
N SER A 59 1.45 -8.60 2.02
CA SER A 59 0.01 -8.67 1.86
C SER A 59 -0.39 -8.07 0.51
N ALA A 60 -1.61 -8.38 0.07
CA ALA A 60 -2.12 -7.85 -1.19
C ALA A 60 -2.25 -6.33 -1.16
N GLU A 61 -2.40 -5.76 0.03
CA GLU A 61 -2.48 -4.30 0.13
C GLU A 61 -1.23 -3.60 -0.38
N CYS A 62 -0.11 -4.29 -0.36
CA CYS A 62 1.12 -3.71 -0.87
C CYS A 62 1.04 -3.38 -2.34
N ILE A 63 0.21 -4.09 -3.09
CA ILE A 63 -0.01 -3.78 -4.50
C ILE A 63 -0.57 -2.36 -4.64
N LEU A 64 -1.53 -2.02 -3.80
CA LEU A 64 -2.12 -0.69 -3.85
C LEU A 64 -1.12 0.39 -3.49
N VAL A 65 -0.30 0.11 -2.49
CA VAL A 65 0.73 1.06 -2.07
C VAL A 65 1.73 1.29 -3.19
N VAL A 66 2.21 0.22 -3.82
CA VAL A 66 3.18 0.35 -4.89
C VAL A 66 2.57 1.11 -6.08
N ASN A 67 1.32 0.80 -6.43
CA ASN A 67 0.68 1.51 -7.53
C ASN A 67 0.51 2.99 -7.21
N GLN A 68 0.15 3.31 -5.99
CA GLN A 68 0.04 4.70 -5.58
C GLN A 68 1.39 5.40 -5.63
N ALA A 69 2.43 4.71 -5.19
CA ALA A 69 3.78 5.26 -5.23
C ALA A 69 4.20 5.60 -6.65
N ARG A 70 3.93 4.68 -7.57
CA ARG A 70 4.31 4.91 -8.95
C ARG A 70 3.54 6.06 -9.57
N ARG A 71 2.26 6.17 -9.25
CA ARG A 71 1.45 7.26 -9.76
C ARG A 71 1.95 8.61 -9.26
N LEU A 72 2.24 8.70 -7.97
CA LEU A 72 2.76 9.93 -7.40
C LEU A 72 4.10 10.29 -8.02
N ARG A 73 4.94 9.29 -8.23
CA ARG A 73 6.25 9.52 -8.80
C ARG A 73 6.14 10.08 -10.22
N GLU A 74 5.22 9.54 -11.00
CA GLU A 74 5.03 10.02 -12.36
C GLU A 74 4.44 11.42 -12.38
N ASP A 75 3.45 11.67 -11.54
CA ASP A 75 2.74 12.93 -11.56
C ASP A 75 3.57 14.08 -11.01
N MET A 76 4.37 13.82 -10.01
CA MET A 76 5.08 14.85 -9.29
C MET A 76 6.59 14.75 -9.40
N GLN A 77 7.07 13.70 -10.09
CA GLN A 77 8.50 13.50 -10.32
C GLN A 77 9.31 13.52 -9.04
N LEU A 78 8.78 12.85 -8.03
CA LEU A 78 9.44 12.78 -6.74
C LEU A 78 10.64 11.85 -6.79
N THR A 79 11.66 12.16 -6.02
CA THR A 79 12.72 11.20 -5.77
C THR A 79 12.19 10.08 -4.90
N ALA A 80 12.94 8.99 -4.82
CA ALA A 80 12.52 7.88 -3.97
C ALA A 80 12.36 8.32 -2.52
N HIS A 81 13.26 9.15 -2.05
CA HIS A 81 13.20 9.65 -0.67
C HIS A 81 11.96 10.52 -0.44
N GLU A 82 11.71 11.44 -1.36
CA GLU A 82 10.55 12.30 -1.26
C GLU A 82 9.26 11.50 -1.33
N LEU A 83 9.24 10.49 -2.19
CA LEU A 83 8.08 9.63 -2.33
C LEU A 83 7.81 8.89 -1.02
N ALA A 84 8.85 8.36 -0.40
CA ALA A 84 8.69 7.64 0.85
C ALA A 84 8.12 8.53 1.94
N ILE A 85 8.62 9.76 2.04
CA ILE A 85 8.11 10.71 3.01
C ILE A 85 6.65 11.03 2.73
N THR A 86 6.32 11.27 1.48
CA THR A 86 4.95 11.62 1.09
C THR A 86 3.98 10.50 1.45
N LEU A 87 4.34 9.26 1.12
CA LEU A 87 3.46 8.14 1.41
C LEU A 87 3.31 7.91 2.91
N THR A 88 4.39 8.08 3.65
CA THR A 88 4.34 7.94 5.10
C THR A 88 3.39 8.97 5.71
N LEU A 89 3.47 10.21 5.23
CA LEU A 89 2.58 11.25 5.73
C LEU A 89 1.13 11.00 5.35
N LEU A 90 0.89 10.54 4.13
CA LEU A 90 -0.48 10.21 3.72
C LEU A 90 -1.07 9.10 4.57
N GLU A 91 -0.27 8.10 4.89
CA GLU A 91 -0.72 7.02 5.75
C GLU A 91 -1.03 7.54 7.14
N ARG A 92 -0.18 8.43 7.66
CA ARG A 92 -0.42 9.01 8.97
C ARG A 92 -1.69 9.84 8.99
N ILE A 93 -1.94 10.58 7.93
CA ILE A 93 -3.16 11.36 7.81
C ILE A 93 -4.38 10.45 7.84
N ARG A 94 -4.33 9.36 7.08
CA ARG A 94 -5.46 8.43 7.06
C ARG A 94 -5.71 7.83 8.43
N ARG A 95 -4.66 7.50 9.16
CA ARG A 95 -4.82 6.95 10.51
C ARG A 95 -5.43 7.98 11.47
N LEU A 96 -4.98 9.22 11.36
CA LEU A 96 -5.51 10.27 12.22
C LEU A 96 -6.97 10.55 11.88
N GLU A 97 -7.30 10.55 10.61
CA GLU A 97 -8.69 10.76 10.21
C GLU A 97 -9.58 9.65 10.73
N ALA A 98 -9.10 8.41 10.65
CA ALA A 98 -9.87 7.29 11.16
C ALA A 98 -10.03 7.36 12.67
N ALA A 99 -8.97 7.74 13.37
CA ALA A 99 -9.03 7.88 14.82
C ALA A 99 -9.99 8.99 15.22
N LEU A 100 -9.96 10.09 14.48
CA LEU A 100 -10.86 11.19 14.76
C LEU A 100 -12.31 10.80 14.53
N ALA A 101 -12.58 10.13 13.43
CA ALA A 101 -13.94 9.69 13.14
C ALA A 101 -14.46 8.76 14.24
N LEU A 102 -13.61 7.87 14.71
CA LEU A 102 -13.97 6.94 15.77
C LEU A 102 -14.23 7.69 17.07
N ALA A 103 -13.37 8.64 17.40
CA ALA A 103 -13.53 9.43 18.62
C ALA A 103 -14.83 10.21 18.59
N ILE A 104 -15.15 10.81 17.46
CA ILE A 104 -16.39 11.57 17.32
C ILE A 104 -17.59 10.63 17.47
N ALA A 105 -17.52 9.46 16.87
CA ALA A 105 -18.61 8.51 16.93
C ALA A 105 -18.86 8.01 18.34
N GLN A 106 -17.84 8.04 19.21
CA GLN A 106 -17.95 7.57 20.56
C GLN A 106 -18.34 8.64 21.56
N GLN A 107 -18.65 9.85 21.09
CA GLN A 107 -19.06 10.93 21.97
C GLN A 107 -20.54 11.18 21.80
N PRO A 108 -21.38 10.40 22.45
CA PRO A 108 -22.81 10.53 22.27
C PRO A 108 -23.36 11.87 22.74
N ILE A 109 -22.66 12.49 23.64
CA ILE A 109 -23.16 13.71 24.23
C ILE A 109 -23.30 14.83 23.21
N PHE A 110 -22.45 14.82 22.20
CA PHE A 110 -22.49 15.88 21.21
C PHE A 110 -23.65 15.74 20.24
N ARG A 111 -24.19 14.58 20.14
CA ARG A 111 -25.26 14.36 19.20
C ARG A 111 -26.59 14.82 19.72
N ARG A 112 -26.61 15.28 20.89
CA ARG A 112 -27.86 15.73 21.50
C ARG A 112 -28.27 17.07 21.02
N TYR A 113 -27.38 17.74 20.36
CA TYR A 113 -27.69 19.07 19.86
C TYR A 113 -27.87 19.09 18.36
#